data_5b3b844a18a54e70ce23649cf6cdebc1
#
_entry.id   5b3b844a18a54e70ce23649cf6cdebc1
#
_cell.length_a   1.000
_cell.length_b   1.000
_cell.length_c   1.000
_cell.angle_alpha   90.00
_cell.angle_beta   90.00
_cell.angle_gamma   90.00
#
_symmetry.space_group_name_H-M   'P 1'
#
loop_
_entity.id
_entity.type
_entity.pdbx_description
1 polymer ?
#
loop_
_entity_poly.entity_id
_entity_poly.type
_entity_poly.pdbx_seq_one_letter_code
_entity_poly.pdbx_strand_id
1 'polypeptide(L)'
;RKSDILHLLTDMKLTDDPPVTTKELNGWYLYNLACEVYYVAAITVFIPIILENLASEAGFELDHVTPCNTSQINYKCDIKIGSSFFDTASYSLYVISISVFLQAIVYIAFGSLADHGNFRKKFLLTFSYIGAFATIAFIFVPHGLYLFAGFLTIISNVSFGAAFVFYLAYIPTFTRVHPRVIDAKKAGKSSKELNEIEDEIANTISSNSIIIGCTAGVLILILCAGVMLLMNENSYSYQVGTAICGAWWLLNLTFPLLWLQDRESPPLPSDGFNTIVSVAILFGKTQLGLSPHQLFIAAIIIPTCAFIGVYILSKIQQYFDLRTKTMILITASLHALIPIYGLIGFVAPFGIKNLWEVWMFAVYFGFSLGAIQSYCRVLFGSIVPRGHENELFSLYEITDKGSSWLGPLVTGLIRDSTHDLRYSYWFLLVMMTVPIFIIYTIDVQRGKDDAENFVRKEYEILEQKKISAPKDIIA
;
A
#
# COMPACT_ATOMS: atom_id res chain seq x y z
N ARG A 1 -28.41 34.69 -6.91
CA ARG A 1 -28.31 35.31 -5.54
C ARG A 1 -28.40 34.30 -4.41
N LYS A 2 -29.38 33.35 -4.40
CA LYS A 2 -29.40 32.24 -3.40
C LYS A 2 -28.28 31.22 -3.62
N SER A 3 -27.97 30.88 -4.86
CA SER A 3 -26.83 30.05 -5.27
C SER A 3 -25.51 30.67 -4.85
N ASP A 4 -25.35 31.99 -5.04
CA ASP A 4 -24.12 32.71 -4.72
C ASP A 4 -23.88 32.82 -3.20
N ILE A 5 -24.96 32.96 -2.43
CA ILE A 5 -24.91 32.97 -0.95
C ILE A 5 -24.63 31.54 -0.43
N LEU A 6 -25.20 30.50 -1.06
CA LEU A 6 -24.94 29.13 -0.69
C LEU A 6 -23.49 28.72 -1.03
N HIS A 7 -22.97 29.16 -2.17
CA HIS A 7 -21.54 29.01 -2.54
C HIS A 7 -20.65 29.75 -1.52
N LEU A 8 -20.98 30.99 -1.14
CA LEU A 8 -20.24 31.73 -0.13
C LEU A 8 -20.30 31.09 1.26
N LEU A 9 -21.46 30.55 1.66
CA LEU A 9 -21.62 29.87 2.96
C LEU A 9 -20.95 28.50 2.98
N THR A 10 -20.96 27.79 1.85
CA THR A 10 -20.21 26.54 1.70
C THR A 10 -18.71 26.82 1.71
N ASP A 11 -18.25 27.83 1.00
CA ASP A 11 -16.83 28.24 1.03
C ASP A 11 -16.42 28.80 2.41
N MET A 12 -17.29 29.55 3.11
CA MET A 12 -16.99 30.05 4.46
C MET A 12 -16.90 28.94 5.52
N LYS A 13 -17.79 27.93 5.49
CA LYS A 13 -17.69 26.75 6.40
C LYS A 13 -16.53 25.82 6.06
N LEU A 14 -16.11 25.80 4.79
CA LEU A 14 -14.99 24.99 4.31
C LEU A 14 -13.62 25.66 4.55
N THR A 15 -13.61 26.94 4.97
CA THR A 15 -12.40 27.69 5.35
C THR A 15 -12.16 27.73 6.87
N ASP A 16 -13.01 27.08 7.67
CA ASP A 16 -12.84 27.02 9.14
C ASP A 16 -11.74 26.08 9.60
N ASP A 17 -11.28 25.15 8.74
CA ASP A 17 -10.11 24.32 9.04
C ASP A 17 -8.82 25.14 8.99
N PRO A 18 -7.99 25.11 10.06
CA PRO A 18 -6.75 25.86 10.09
C PRO A 18 -5.80 25.40 8.97
N PRO A 19 -5.03 26.32 8.36
CA PRO A 19 -4.04 25.96 7.35
C PRO A 19 -3.10 24.86 7.83
N VAL A 20 -2.73 23.94 6.95
CA VAL A 20 -1.74 22.91 7.30
C VAL A 20 -0.41 23.58 7.65
N THR A 21 0.15 23.20 8.78
CA THR A 21 1.47 23.68 9.21
C THR A 21 2.57 22.76 8.70
N THR A 22 3.77 23.32 8.49
CA THR A 22 4.96 22.51 8.14
C THR A 22 5.23 21.41 9.17
N LYS A 23 4.97 21.70 10.45
CA LYS A 23 5.15 20.73 11.54
C LYS A 23 4.18 19.54 11.41
N GLU A 24 2.92 19.81 11.10
CA GLU A 24 1.89 18.81 10.90
C GLU A 24 2.19 17.94 9.67
N LEU A 25 2.58 18.56 8.56
CA LEU A 25 2.96 17.87 7.34
C LEU A 25 4.19 16.98 7.56
N ASN A 26 5.19 17.47 8.29
CA ASN A 26 6.35 16.66 8.67
C ASN A 26 5.95 15.50 9.59
N GLY A 27 5.02 15.67 10.51
CA GLY A 27 4.47 14.59 11.33
C GLY A 27 3.83 13.50 10.49
N TRP A 28 3.14 13.87 9.44
CA TRP A 28 2.55 12.94 8.49
C TRP A 28 3.59 12.22 7.62
N TYR A 29 4.64 12.91 7.15
CA TYR A 29 5.77 12.27 6.46
C TYR A 29 6.51 11.28 7.37
N LEU A 30 6.73 11.64 8.62
CA LEU A 30 7.39 10.78 9.61
C LEU A 30 6.55 9.57 9.98
N TYR A 31 5.22 9.62 9.81
CA TYR A 31 4.39 8.43 9.89
C TYR A 31 4.74 7.43 8.80
N ASN A 32 4.91 7.86 7.55
CA ASN A 32 5.30 6.95 6.46
C ASN A 32 6.72 6.39 6.66
N LEU A 33 7.65 7.24 7.13
CA LEU A 33 8.99 6.80 7.56
C LEU A 33 8.91 5.69 8.62
N ALA A 34 7.93 5.74 9.52
CA ALA A 34 7.73 4.74 10.56
C ALA A 34 7.18 3.43 10.00
N CYS A 35 6.08 3.46 9.23
CA CYS A 35 5.32 2.27 8.85
C CYS A 35 5.80 1.60 7.55
N GLU A 36 6.42 2.32 6.63
CA GLU A 36 6.89 1.77 5.35
C GLU A 36 7.96 0.70 5.54
N VAL A 37 8.74 0.78 6.61
CA VAL A 37 9.72 -0.25 7.00
C VAL A 37 9.06 -1.61 7.23
N TYR A 38 7.87 -1.64 7.84
CA TYR A 38 7.09 -2.87 7.98
C TYR A 38 6.74 -3.45 6.61
N TYR A 39 6.26 -2.60 5.69
CA TYR A 39 5.87 -3.03 4.35
C TYR A 39 7.07 -3.52 3.53
N VAL A 40 8.16 -2.74 3.47
CA VAL A 40 9.33 -3.04 2.64
C VAL A 40 10.13 -4.24 3.16
N ALA A 41 10.33 -4.36 4.47
CA ALA A 41 11.20 -5.36 5.05
C ALA A 41 10.43 -6.51 5.73
N ALA A 42 9.53 -6.21 6.67
CA ALA A 42 8.91 -7.24 7.49
C ALA A 42 7.95 -8.13 6.68
N ILE A 43 6.86 -7.55 6.13
CA ILE A 43 5.82 -8.35 5.46
C ILE A 43 6.25 -8.85 4.07
N THR A 44 7.12 -8.11 3.40
CA THR A 44 7.56 -8.48 2.05
C THR A 44 8.69 -9.51 2.06
N VAL A 45 9.62 -9.44 3.03
CA VAL A 45 10.84 -10.27 3.04
C VAL A 45 10.86 -11.24 4.20
N PHE A 46 10.81 -10.74 5.45
CA PHE A 46 11.10 -11.57 6.62
C PHE A 46 9.97 -12.51 6.99
N ILE A 47 8.74 -12.01 7.08
CA ILE A 47 7.60 -12.79 7.54
C ILE A 47 7.33 -14.03 6.67
N PRO A 48 7.33 -13.95 5.31
CA PRO A 48 7.17 -15.13 4.48
C PRO A 48 8.25 -16.20 4.73
N ILE A 49 9.50 -15.79 4.94
CA ILE A 49 10.62 -16.70 5.23
C ILE A 49 10.45 -17.31 6.63
N ILE A 50 10.08 -16.53 7.64
CA ILE A 50 9.82 -17.02 9.00
C ILE A 50 8.70 -18.06 9.00
N LEU A 51 7.58 -17.76 8.35
CA LEU A 51 6.44 -18.67 8.27
C LEU A 51 6.82 -20.00 7.62
N GLU A 52 7.55 -19.97 6.51
CA GLU A 52 8.03 -21.18 5.83
C GLU A 52 9.03 -21.96 6.69
N ASN A 53 10.02 -21.29 7.30
CA ASN A 53 11.01 -21.94 8.15
C ASN A 53 10.35 -22.62 9.36
N LEU A 54 9.49 -21.91 10.10
CA LEU A 54 8.80 -22.46 11.26
C LEU A 54 7.82 -23.58 10.89
N ALA A 55 7.19 -23.49 9.72
CA ALA A 55 6.35 -24.55 9.19
C ALA A 55 7.17 -25.78 8.83
N SER A 56 8.33 -25.62 8.19
CA SER A 56 9.23 -26.70 7.83
C SER A 56 9.84 -27.39 9.05
N GLU A 57 10.18 -26.63 10.10
CA GLU A 57 10.67 -27.18 11.36
C GLU A 57 9.65 -28.11 12.06
N ALA A 58 8.35 -27.85 11.88
CA ALA A 58 7.26 -28.68 12.42
C ALA A 58 6.67 -29.65 11.39
N GLY A 59 7.16 -29.64 10.15
CA GLY A 59 6.62 -30.37 9.02
C GLY A 59 7.14 -31.80 8.89
N PHE A 60 6.59 -32.50 7.92
CA PHE A 60 6.95 -33.86 7.54
C PHE A 60 7.36 -33.89 6.08
N GLU A 61 8.17 -34.89 5.68
CA GLU A 61 8.40 -35.20 4.28
C GLU A 61 7.09 -35.64 3.61
N LEU A 62 7.09 -35.78 2.30
CA LEU A 62 5.91 -36.20 1.51
C LEU A 62 5.31 -37.56 1.89
N ASP A 63 6.02 -38.35 2.69
CA ASP A 63 5.51 -39.57 3.29
C ASP A 63 4.60 -39.37 4.49
N HIS A 64 4.51 -38.09 4.99
CA HIS A 64 3.72 -37.64 6.12
C HIS A 64 4.06 -38.32 7.46
N VAL A 65 5.23 -38.97 7.54
CA VAL A 65 5.72 -39.69 8.72
C VAL A 65 7.13 -39.21 9.12
N THR A 66 8.03 -39.07 8.15
CA THR A 66 9.41 -38.63 8.41
C THR A 66 9.46 -37.13 8.67
N PRO A 67 10.11 -36.64 9.75
CA PRO A 67 10.31 -35.21 10.00
C PRO A 67 11.02 -34.53 8.82
N CYS A 68 10.62 -33.32 8.52
CA CYS A 68 11.16 -32.54 7.41
C CYS A 68 12.68 -32.33 7.54
N ASN A 69 13.44 -32.68 6.52
CA ASN A 69 14.88 -32.46 6.47
C ASN A 69 15.22 -31.14 5.77
N THR A 70 15.29 -30.09 6.54
CA THR A 70 15.58 -28.71 6.06
C THR A 70 17.03 -28.51 5.61
N SER A 71 17.93 -29.50 5.81
CA SER A 71 19.33 -29.40 5.39
C SER A 71 19.52 -29.65 3.89
N GLN A 72 18.52 -30.16 3.19
CA GLN A 72 18.57 -30.41 1.74
C GLN A 72 18.23 -29.14 0.96
N ILE A 73 18.96 -28.88 -0.10
CA ILE A 73 18.62 -27.83 -1.06
C ILE A 73 17.35 -28.27 -1.81
N ASN A 74 16.32 -27.41 -1.84
CA ASN A 74 15.00 -27.68 -2.44
C ASN A 74 14.19 -28.79 -1.73
N TYR A 75 14.24 -28.85 -0.39
CA TYR A 75 13.36 -29.74 0.37
C TYR A 75 11.88 -29.43 0.07
N LYS A 76 11.06 -30.48 0.10
CA LYS A 76 9.59 -30.39 -0.02
C LYS A 76 8.99 -31.04 1.21
N CYS A 77 8.31 -30.25 1.99
CA CYS A 77 7.71 -30.72 3.23
C CYS A 77 6.27 -30.22 3.35
N ASP A 78 5.46 -30.99 4.05
CA ASP A 78 4.08 -30.71 4.34
C ASP A 78 3.87 -30.48 5.84
N ILE A 79 2.98 -29.55 6.19
CA ILE A 79 2.48 -29.38 7.56
C ILE A 79 1.07 -29.92 7.67
N LYS A 80 0.73 -30.44 8.85
CA LYS A 80 -0.60 -30.94 9.15
C LYS A 80 -1.42 -29.83 9.86
N ILE A 81 -2.48 -29.39 9.22
CA ILE A 81 -3.45 -28.44 9.82
C ILE A 81 -4.81 -29.16 9.87
N GLY A 82 -5.26 -29.50 11.08
CA GLY A 82 -6.46 -30.30 11.27
C GLY A 82 -6.30 -31.71 10.69
N SER A 83 -7.11 -32.06 9.68
CA SER A 83 -7.05 -33.35 8.99
C SER A 83 -6.31 -33.31 7.65
N SER A 84 -5.89 -32.15 7.18
CA SER A 84 -5.29 -31.95 5.86
C SER A 84 -3.81 -31.62 5.94
N PHE A 85 -3.07 -32.00 4.91
CA PHE A 85 -1.67 -31.64 4.74
C PHE A 85 -1.55 -30.51 3.72
N PHE A 86 -0.63 -29.57 3.99
CA PHE A 86 -0.37 -28.38 3.17
C PHE A 86 1.13 -28.23 3.00
N ASP A 87 1.56 -27.86 1.80
CA ASP A 87 2.96 -27.52 1.53
C ASP A 87 3.42 -26.35 2.39
N THR A 88 4.63 -26.46 2.98
CA THR A 88 5.16 -25.46 3.90
C THR A 88 5.38 -24.10 3.26
N ALA A 89 5.75 -24.04 1.98
CA ALA A 89 5.90 -22.79 1.25
C ALA A 89 4.54 -22.13 0.95
N SER A 90 3.50 -22.95 0.73
CA SER A 90 2.14 -22.45 0.51
C SER A 90 1.50 -21.87 1.77
N TYR A 91 1.95 -22.29 2.96
CA TYR A 91 1.44 -21.81 4.25
C TYR A 91 1.54 -20.29 4.37
N SER A 92 2.69 -19.72 4.01
CA SER A 92 2.89 -18.27 4.07
C SER A 92 1.90 -17.50 3.19
N LEU A 93 1.58 -18.03 2.00
CA LEU A 93 0.63 -17.44 1.06
C LEU A 93 -0.81 -17.47 1.63
N TYR A 94 -1.22 -18.57 2.25
CA TYR A 94 -2.54 -18.70 2.87
C TYR A 94 -2.71 -17.72 4.04
N VAL A 95 -1.70 -17.60 4.91
CA VAL A 95 -1.73 -16.66 6.04
C VAL A 95 -1.84 -15.21 5.56
N ILE A 96 -1.07 -14.83 4.53
CA ILE A 96 -1.14 -13.49 3.94
C ILE A 96 -2.51 -13.27 3.29
N SER A 97 -3.04 -14.24 2.55
CA SER A 97 -4.35 -14.15 1.91
C SER A 97 -5.48 -13.96 2.93
N ILE A 98 -5.45 -14.72 4.03
CA ILE A 98 -6.42 -14.57 5.14
C ILE A 98 -6.29 -13.18 5.76
N SER A 99 -5.08 -12.69 5.97
CA SER A 99 -4.87 -11.35 6.55
C SER A 99 -5.44 -10.24 5.67
N VAL A 100 -5.27 -10.35 4.34
CA VAL A 100 -5.82 -9.40 3.37
C VAL A 100 -7.35 -9.46 3.34
N PHE A 101 -7.94 -10.64 3.41
CA PHE A 101 -9.39 -10.79 3.52
C PHE A 101 -9.94 -10.12 4.79
N LEU A 102 -9.29 -10.33 5.93
CA LEU A 102 -9.66 -9.69 7.19
C LEU A 102 -9.45 -8.18 7.16
N GLN A 103 -8.43 -7.68 6.45
CA GLN A 103 -8.26 -6.25 6.20
C GLN A 103 -9.49 -5.64 5.55
N ALA A 104 -10.05 -6.26 4.51
CA ALA A 104 -11.25 -5.77 3.83
C ALA A 104 -12.44 -5.60 4.79
N ILE A 105 -12.63 -6.55 5.69
CA ILE A 105 -13.69 -6.47 6.73
C ILE A 105 -13.44 -5.29 7.67
N VAL A 106 -12.20 -5.13 8.13
CA VAL A 106 -11.81 -4.03 9.05
C VAL A 106 -11.97 -2.67 8.35
N TYR A 107 -11.63 -2.56 7.06
CA TYR A 107 -11.80 -1.33 6.29
C TYR A 107 -13.26 -0.91 6.18
N ILE A 108 -14.17 -1.85 5.90
CA ILE A 108 -15.62 -1.57 5.85
C ILE A 108 -16.12 -1.15 7.23
N ALA A 109 -15.70 -1.83 8.29
CA ALA A 109 -16.20 -1.59 9.64
C ALA A 109 -15.72 -0.24 10.21
N PHE A 110 -14.47 0.14 9.99
CA PHE A 110 -13.85 1.32 10.59
C PHE A 110 -13.73 2.52 9.65
N GLY A 111 -13.83 2.32 8.33
CA GLY A 111 -13.73 3.40 7.35
C GLY A 111 -14.79 4.47 7.58
N SER A 112 -16.06 4.11 7.53
CA SER A 112 -17.16 5.05 7.75
C SER A 112 -17.16 5.65 9.17
N LEU A 113 -16.74 4.88 10.18
CA LEU A 113 -16.68 5.37 11.56
C LEU A 113 -15.61 6.44 11.75
N ALA A 114 -14.51 6.38 11.01
CA ALA A 114 -13.43 7.36 11.05
C ALA A 114 -13.79 8.71 10.42
N ASP A 115 -14.86 8.75 9.60
CA ASP A 115 -15.38 9.99 9.02
C ASP A 115 -16.19 10.83 10.00
N HIS A 116 -16.47 10.32 11.19
CA HIS A 116 -17.26 11.00 12.19
C HIS A 116 -16.37 11.47 13.33
N GLY A 117 -16.27 12.79 13.51
CA GLY A 117 -15.52 13.43 14.61
C GLY A 117 -13.99 13.22 14.50
N ASN A 118 -13.31 13.17 15.65
CA ASN A 118 -11.84 13.10 15.74
C ASN A 118 -11.32 11.67 15.82
N PHE A 119 -11.94 10.71 15.10
CA PHE A 119 -11.55 9.31 15.20
C PHE A 119 -10.38 8.93 14.28
N ARG A 120 -10.15 9.65 13.18
CA ARG A 120 -9.11 9.36 12.20
C ARG A 120 -7.72 9.20 12.81
N LYS A 121 -7.23 10.21 13.54
CA LYS A 121 -5.92 10.16 14.21
C LYS A 121 -5.87 9.06 15.27
N LYS A 122 -6.95 8.90 16.04
CA LYS A 122 -7.03 7.87 17.08
C LYS A 122 -6.93 6.47 16.48
N PHE A 123 -7.66 6.17 15.43
CA PHE A 123 -7.60 4.87 14.74
C PHE A 123 -6.25 4.66 14.06
N LEU A 124 -5.72 5.68 13.37
CA LEU A 124 -4.37 5.63 12.80
C LEU A 124 -3.35 5.17 13.85
N LEU A 125 -3.32 5.80 15.00
CA LEU A 125 -2.36 5.49 16.06
C LEU A 125 -2.66 4.15 16.73
N THR A 126 -3.93 3.85 17.05
CA THR A 126 -4.32 2.60 17.71
C THR A 126 -3.92 1.38 16.89
N PHE A 127 -4.30 1.35 15.62
CA PHE A 127 -3.91 0.25 14.74
C PHE A 127 -2.39 0.19 14.53
N SER A 128 -1.71 1.34 14.43
CA SER A 128 -0.25 1.36 14.33
C SER A 128 0.44 0.79 15.56
N TYR A 129 -0.03 1.09 16.77
CA TYR A 129 0.52 0.48 17.99
C TYR A 129 0.28 -1.02 18.04
N ILE A 130 -0.93 -1.48 17.72
CA ILE A 130 -1.24 -2.93 17.67
C ILE A 130 -0.32 -3.62 16.65
N GLY A 131 -0.17 -3.07 15.44
CA GLY A 131 0.68 -3.63 14.40
C GLY A 131 2.16 -3.66 14.81
N ALA A 132 2.67 -2.58 15.37
CA ALA A 132 4.06 -2.50 15.83
C ALA A 132 4.37 -3.51 16.94
N PHE A 133 3.49 -3.63 17.96
CA PHE A 133 3.67 -4.63 19.02
C PHE A 133 3.57 -6.06 18.51
N ALA A 134 2.64 -6.38 17.61
CA ALA A 134 2.55 -7.69 16.97
C ALA A 134 3.81 -8.02 16.17
N THR A 135 4.40 -7.02 15.48
CA THR A 135 5.65 -7.17 14.72
C THR A 135 6.85 -7.40 15.66
N ILE A 136 6.93 -6.70 16.79
CA ILE A 136 7.98 -6.94 17.79
C ILE A 136 7.83 -8.34 18.41
N ALA A 137 6.59 -8.82 18.61
CA ALA A 137 6.33 -10.10 19.26
C ALA A 137 6.91 -11.31 18.49
N PHE A 138 7.28 -11.18 17.22
CA PHE A 138 7.96 -12.24 16.47
C PHE A 138 9.26 -12.72 17.13
N ILE A 139 9.95 -11.88 17.89
CA ILE A 139 11.18 -12.27 18.60
C ILE A 139 10.94 -13.38 19.66
N PHE A 140 9.70 -13.50 20.13
CA PHE A 140 9.31 -14.48 21.16
C PHE A 140 8.69 -15.76 20.56
N VAL A 141 8.64 -15.91 19.24
CA VAL A 141 8.05 -17.11 18.61
C VAL A 141 9.00 -18.30 18.74
N PRO A 142 8.60 -19.37 19.45
CA PRO A 142 9.43 -20.57 19.57
C PRO A 142 9.53 -21.35 18.26
N HIS A 143 10.58 -22.18 18.15
CA HIS A 143 10.77 -23.10 17.02
C HIS A 143 9.53 -23.97 16.78
N GLY A 144 9.15 -24.14 15.52
CA GLY A 144 8.03 -24.98 15.09
C GLY A 144 6.63 -24.43 15.43
N LEU A 145 6.50 -23.26 16.11
CA LEU A 145 5.20 -22.70 16.46
C LEU A 145 4.64 -21.79 15.33
N TYR A 146 4.55 -22.36 14.13
CA TYR A 146 4.14 -21.63 12.91
C TYR A 146 2.73 -21.03 13.00
N LEU A 147 1.77 -21.66 13.69
CA LEU A 147 0.42 -21.13 13.86
C LEU A 147 0.41 -19.80 14.62
N PHE A 148 1.27 -19.67 15.65
CA PHE A 148 1.39 -18.42 16.40
C PHE A 148 2.05 -17.32 15.57
N ALA A 149 3.07 -17.68 14.77
CA ALA A 149 3.63 -16.75 13.78
C ALA A 149 2.59 -16.30 12.75
N GLY A 150 1.76 -17.21 12.26
CA GLY A 150 0.63 -16.91 11.38
C GLY A 150 -0.37 -15.94 12.02
N PHE A 151 -0.72 -16.15 13.28
CA PHE A 151 -1.60 -15.26 14.05
C PHE A 151 -1.01 -13.84 14.20
N LEU A 152 0.29 -13.73 14.55
CA LEU A 152 0.98 -12.44 14.61
C LEU A 152 1.04 -11.74 13.25
N THR A 153 1.24 -12.51 12.16
CA THR A 153 1.20 -11.98 10.80
C THR A 153 -0.16 -11.38 10.48
N ILE A 154 -1.24 -12.08 10.80
CA ILE A 154 -2.60 -11.58 10.56
C ILE A 154 -2.82 -10.27 11.33
N ILE A 155 -2.50 -10.22 12.61
CA ILE A 155 -2.68 -9.02 13.44
C ILE A 155 -1.85 -7.86 12.89
N SER A 156 -0.55 -8.07 12.64
CA SER A 156 0.33 -6.99 12.18
C SER A 156 -0.07 -6.46 10.81
N ASN A 157 -0.42 -7.35 9.87
CA ASN A 157 -0.80 -6.95 8.53
C ASN A 157 -2.18 -6.29 8.46
N VAL A 158 -3.18 -6.80 9.20
CA VAL A 158 -4.50 -6.16 9.31
C VAL A 158 -4.37 -4.77 9.92
N SER A 159 -3.58 -4.64 10.98
CA SER A 159 -3.36 -3.37 11.65
C SER A 159 -2.61 -2.36 10.78
N PHE A 160 -1.58 -2.81 10.06
CA PHE A 160 -0.86 -1.97 9.10
C PHE A 160 -1.81 -1.42 8.02
N GLY A 161 -2.58 -2.30 7.40
CA GLY A 161 -3.50 -1.89 6.35
C GLY A 161 -4.58 -0.91 6.85
N ALA A 162 -5.18 -1.19 8.02
CA ALA A 162 -6.18 -0.29 8.61
C ALA A 162 -5.59 1.11 8.91
N ALA A 163 -4.41 1.16 9.52
CA ALA A 163 -3.72 2.42 9.79
C ALA A 163 -3.36 3.17 8.50
N PHE A 164 -2.98 2.45 7.46
CA PHE A 164 -2.58 3.03 6.18
C PHE A 164 -3.75 3.70 5.44
N VAL A 165 -4.98 3.17 5.55
CA VAL A 165 -6.19 3.84 5.05
C VAL A 165 -6.33 5.23 5.66
N PHE A 166 -6.27 5.32 7.00
CA PHE A 166 -6.41 6.61 7.69
C PHE A 166 -5.27 7.57 7.37
N TYR A 167 -4.06 7.05 7.14
CA TYR A 167 -2.91 7.82 6.70
C TYR A 167 -3.12 8.46 5.33
N LEU A 168 -3.60 7.69 4.34
CA LEU A 168 -3.84 8.17 2.98
C LEU A 168 -4.94 9.25 2.94
N ALA A 169 -5.94 9.13 3.79
CA ALA A 169 -7.05 10.06 3.86
C ALA A 169 -6.62 11.50 4.26
N TYR A 170 -5.41 11.71 4.76
CA TYR A 170 -4.88 13.06 5.00
C TYR A 170 -4.45 13.78 3.71
N ILE A 171 -4.14 13.09 2.61
CA ILE A 171 -3.62 13.72 1.37
C ILE A 171 -4.60 14.79 0.84
N PRO A 172 -5.88 14.47 0.53
CA PRO A 172 -6.80 15.46 0.04
C PRO A 172 -7.10 16.54 1.10
N THR A 173 -7.14 16.17 2.38
CA THR A 173 -7.35 17.15 3.47
C THR A 173 -6.22 18.18 3.48
N PHE A 174 -4.96 17.76 3.49
CA PHE A 174 -3.81 18.68 3.48
C PHE A 174 -3.73 19.52 2.21
N THR A 175 -4.08 18.94 1.06
CA THR A 175 -4.11 19.66 -0.20
C THR A 175 -5.08 20.85 -0.13
N ARG A 176 -6.30 20.63 0.34
CA ARG A 176 -7.36 21.65 0.41
C ARG A 176 -7.04 22.80 1.36
N VAL A 177 -6.38 22.49 2.50
CA VAL A 177 -6.00 23.51 3.51
C VAL A 177 -4.55 23.97 3.37
N HIS A 178 -3.90 23.67 2.26
CA HIS A 178 -2.55 24.14 2.00
C HIS A 178 -2.53 25.65 1.78
N PRO A 179 -1.58 26.43 2.37
CA PRO A 179 -1.52 27.89 2.25
C PRO A 179 -1.62 28.39 0.80
N ARG A 180 -0.90 27.75 -0.14
CA ARG A 180 -0.94 28.13 -1.57
C ARG A 180 -2.35 27.98 -2.19
N VAL A 181 -3.14 26.99 -1.77
CA VAL A 181 -4.52 26.79 -2.24
C VAL A 181 -5.43 27.85 -1.64
N ILE A 182 -5.28 28.12 -0.34
CA ILE A 182 -6.05 29.18 0.35
C ILE A 182 -5.77 30.53 -0.28
N ASP A 183 -4.52 30.88 -0.55
CA ASP A 183 -4.13 32.13 -1.16
C ASP A 183 -4.64 32.25 -2.61
N ALA A 184 -4.62 31.17 -3.38
CA ALA A 184 -5.18 31.12 -4.73
C ALA A 184 -6.71 31.33 -4.72
N LYS A 185 -7.43 30.77 -3.75
CA LYS A 185 -8.87 31.00 -3.54
C LYS A 185 -9.17 32.45 -3.18
N LYS A 186 -8.40 33.02 -2.25
CA LYS A 186 -8.53 34.46 -1.87
C LYS A 186 -8.22 35.40 -3.04
N ALA A 187 -7.30 35.04 -3.92
CA ALA A 187 -6.96 35.78 -5.12
C ALA A 187 -8.01 35.68 -6.24
N GLY A 188 -9.07 34.87 -6.06
CA GLY A 188 -10.16 34.74 -7.02
C GLY A 188 -9.72 34.02 -8.32
N LYS A 189 -8.74 33.09 -8.25
CA LYS A 189 -8.29 32.32 -9.40
C LYS A 189 -9.41 31.47 -9.96
N SER A 190 -9.36 31.20 -11.27
CA SER A 190 -10.34 30.35 -11.94
C SER A 190 -10.31 28.92 -11.39
N SER A 191 -11.44 28.20 -11.47
CA SER A 191 -11.52 26.79 -11.04
C SER A 191 -10.47 25.91 -11.72
N LYS A 192 -10.10 26.20 -12.97
CA LYS A 192 -9.06 25.48 -13.68
C LYS A 192 -7.67 25.68 -13.06
N GLU A 193 -7.28 26.93 -12.80
CA GLU A 193 -6.00 27.26 -12.17
C GLU A 193 -5.92 26.73 -10.73
N LEU A 194 -7.06 26.72 -10.02
CA LEU A 194 -7.14 26.17 -8.67
C LEU A 194 -6.90 24.66 -8.68
N ASN A 195 -7.55 23.92 -9.59
CA ASN A 195 -7.34 22.49 -9.75
C ASN A 195 -5.89 22.14 -10.12
N GLU A 196 -5.24 22.93 -10.97
CA GLU A 196 -3.82 22.73 -11.32
C GLU A 196 -2.91 22.93 -10.11
N ILE A 197 -3.17 23.90 -9.25
CA ILE A 197 -2.43 24.13 -8.00
C ILE A 197 -2.68 22.99 -6.99
N GLU A 198 -3.93 22.54 -6.84
CA GLU A 198 -4.28 21.43 -5.96
C GLU A 198 -3.60 20.11 -6.41
N ASP A 199 -3.63 19.80 -7.71
CA ASP A 199 -2.96 18.62 -8.28
C ASP A 199 -1.44 18.68 -8.09
N GLU A 200 -0.79 19.84 -8.28
CA GLU A 200 0.65 20.02 -8.04
C GLU A 200 1.02 19.75 -6.58
N ILE A 201 0.24 20.32 -5.65
CA ILE A 201 0.48 20.18 -4.21
C ILE A 201 0.26 18.73 -3.78
N ALA A 202 -0.84 18.10 -4.18
CA ALA A 202 -1.13 16.71 -3.86
C ALA A 202 -0.05 15.76 -4.38
N ASN A 203 0.41 15.94 -5.61
CA ASN A 203 1.51 15.17 -6.20
C ASN A 203 2.81 15.37 -5.41
N THR A 204 3.13 16.59 -4.99
CA THR A 204 4.31 16.90 -4.20
C THR A 204 4.25 16.23 -2.82
N ILE A 205 3.11 16.34 -2.13
CA ILE A 205 2.90 15.71 -0.82
C ILE A 205 3.03 14.19 -0.94
N SER A 206 2.35 13.57 -1.89
CA SER A 206 2.38 12.12 -2.11
C SER A 206 3.78 11.62 -2.47
N SER A 207 4.47 12.28 -3.40
CA SER A 207 5.82 11.91 -3.84
C SER A 207 6.84 11.99 -2.70
N ASN A 208 6.83 13.09 -1.93
CA ASN A 208 7.73 13.26 -0.79
C ASN A 208 7.50 12.18 0.27
N SER A 209 6.25 11.80 0.51
CA SER A 209 5.90 10.73 1.44
C SER A 209 6.54 9.39 1.03
N ILE A 210 6.35 8.99 -0.23
CA ILE A 210 6.92 7.74 -0.75
C ILE A 210 8.45 7.77 -0.70
N ILE A 211 9.06 8.89 -1.08
CA ILE A 211 10.51 9.09 -1.02
C ILE A 211 11.03 8.84 0.40
N ILE A 212 10.41 9.47 1.40
CA ILE A 212 10.81 9.35 2.81
C ILE A 212 10.60 7.92 3.31
N GLY A 213 9.47 7.30 3.00
CA GLY A 213 9.15 5.94 3.40
C GLY A 213 10.10 4.91 2.80
N CYS A 214 10.31 4.94 1.48
CA CYS A 214 11.24 4.03 0.79
C CYS A 214 12.67 4.19 1.31
N THR A 215 13.11 5.43 1.57
CA THR A 215 14.44 5.68 2.13
C THR A 215 14.59 5.00 3.50
N ALA A 216 13.62 5.13 4.39
CA ALA A 216 13.63 4.44 5.68
C ALA A 216 13.61 2.91 5.51
N GLY A 217 12.77 2.40 4.62
CA GLY A 217 12.70 0.97 4.30
C GLY A 217 14.04 0.39 3.89
N VAL A 218 14.74 1.06 2.97
CA VAL A 218 16.09 0.65 2.50
C VAL A 218 17.12 0.70 3.62
N LEU A 219 17.16 1.79 4.39
CA LEU A 219 18.12 1.93 5.48
C LEU A 219 17.97 0.84 6.54
N ILE A 220 16.74 0.56 6.96
CA ILE A 220 16.48 -0.47 7.96
C ILE A 220 16.69 -1.87 7.39
N LEU A 221 16.39 -2.10 6.11
CA LEU A 221 16.68 -3.39 5.46
C LEU A 221 18.20 -3.66 5.41
N ILE A 222 19.01 -2.65 5.13
CA ILE A 222 20.49 -2.75 5.19
C ILE A 222 20.96 -3.04 6.62
N LEU A 223 20.39 -2.36 7.62
CA LEU A 223 20.69 -2.61 9.03
C LEU A 223 20.34 -4.07 9.41
N CYS A 224 19.16 -4.53 9.06
CA CYS A 224 18.72 -5.90 9.32
C CYS A 224 19.63 -6.92 8.62
N ALA A 225 20.03 -6.68 7.36
CA ALA A 225 20.96 -7.54 6.65
C ALA A 225 22.31 -7.65 7.40
N GLY A 226 22.83 -6.53 7.92
CA GLY A 226 24.04 -6.53 8.75
C GLY A 226 23.88 -7.36 10.03
N VAL A 227 22.76 -7.22 10.73
CA VAL A 227 22.46 -8.01 11.94
C VAL A 227 22.35 -9.50 11.61
N MET A 228 21.72 -9.87 10.50
CA MET A 228 21.56 -11.26 10.06
C MET A 228 22.89 -11.91 9.73
N LEU A 229 23.80 -11.18 9.04
CA LEU A 229 25.18 -11.65 8.79
C LEU A 229 25.93 -11.92 10.10
N LEU A 230 25.81 -11.03 11.09
CA LEU A 230 26.42 -11.20 12.41
C LEU A 230 25.87 -12.41 13.18
N MET A 231 24.62 -12.79 12.90
CA MET A 231 23.94 -13.95 13.50
C MET A 231 24.12 -15.23 12.67
N ASN A 232 24.99 -15.26 11.67
CA ASN A 232 25.23 -16.40 10.75
C ASN A 232 23.94 -16.88 10.03
N GLU A 233 23.03 -15.93 9.74
CA GLU A 233 21.81 -16.14 8.93
C GLU A 233 20.94 -17.32 9.39
N ASN A 234 20.88 -17.57 10.69
CA ASN A 234 20.02 -18.61 11.24
C ASN A 234 18.54 -18.20 11.15
N SER A 235 17.62 -19.17 11.31
CA SER A 235 16.17 -18.94 11.23
C SER A 235 15.69 -17.83 12.20
N TYR A 236 16.28 -17.75 13.39
CA TYR A 236 15.96 -16.73 14.41
C TYR A 236 16.39 -15.33 14.00
N SER A 237 17.40 -15.17 13.14
CA SER A 237 17.85 -13.86 12.69
C SER A 237 16.79 -13.08 11.92
N TYR A 238 15.90 -13.77 11.19
CA TYR A 238 14.75 -13.17 10.52
C TYR A 238 13.71 -12.65 11.50
N GLN A 239 13.50 -13.36 12.62
CA GLN A 239 12.61 -12.90 13.71
C GLN A 239 13.16 -11.63 14.36
N VAL A 240 14.48 -11.57 14.60
CA VAL A 240 15.16 -10.37 15.10
C VAL A 240 15.02 -9.21 14.10
N GLY A 241 15.22 -9.45 12.81
CA GLY A 241 15.02 -8.44 11.76
C GLY A 241 13.59 -7.90 11.76
N THR A 242 12.59 -8.77 11.89
CA THR A 242 11.17 -8.38 11.99
C THR A 242 10.93 -7.54 13.26
N ALA A 243 11.49 -7.93 14.40
CA ALA A 243 11.36 -7.16 15.63
C ALA A 243 12.02 -5.78 15.55
N ILE A 244 13.15 -5.65 14.84
CA ILE A 244 13.78 -4.35 14.57
C ILE A 244 12.84 -3.45 13.75
N CYS A 245 12.17 -3.98 12.73
CA CYS A 245 11.17 -3.24 11.95
C CYS A 245 9.99 -2.77 12.83
N GLY A 246 9.50 -3.63 13.71
CA GLY A 246 8.44 -3.28 14.67
C GLY A 246 8.87 -2.21 15.68
N ALA A 247 10.09 -2.32 16.20
CA ALA A 247 10.67 -1.35 17.13
C ALA A 247 10.87 0.02 16.44
N TRP A 248 11.36 0.02 15.22
CA TRP A 248 11.46 1.23 14.39
C TRP A 248 10.10 1.89 14.20
N TRP A 249 9.08 1.10 13.84
CA TRP A 249 7.71 1.59 13.68
C TRP A 249 7.20 2.21 14.97
N LEU A 250 7.31 1.51 16.09
CA LEU A 250 6.85 1.97 17.41
C LEU A 250 7.51 3.27 17.84
N LEU A 251 8.85 3.38 17.73
CA LEU A 251 9.60 4.55 18.16
C LEU A 251 9.22 5.80 17.36
N ASN A 252 9.05 5.65 16.05
CA ASN A 252 8.74 6.79 15.16
C ASN A 252 7.26 7.23 15.22
N LEU A 253 6.35 6.46 15.84
CA LEU A 253 4.97 6.90 16.09
C LEU A 253 4.86 8.10 17.03
N THR A 254 5.91 8.42 17.79
CA THR A 254 5.95 9.58 18.68
C THR A 254 5.73 10.89 17.90
N PHE A 255 6.28 11.03 16.70
CA PHE A 255 6.16 12.25 15.90
C PHE A 255 4.73 12.50 15.41
N PRO A 256 4.03 11.55 14.73
CA PRO A 256 2.65 11.76 14.35
C PRO A 256 1.71 11.92 15.56
N LEU A 257 1.99 11.25 16.68
CA LEU A 257 1.22 11.45 17.92
C LEU A 257 1.24 12.92 18.36
N LEU A 258 2.42 13.57 18.35
CA LEU A 258 2.62 14.92 18.86
C LEU A 258 2.34 16.02 17.83
N TRP A 259 2.55 15.75 16.53
CA TRP A 259 2.57 16.78 15.50
C TRP A 259 1.35 16.77 14.58
N LEU A 260 0.72 15.60 14.41
CA LEU A 260 -0.49 15.50 13.60
C LEU A 260 -1.69 16.08 14.36
N GLN A 261 -2.46 16.94 13.71
CA GLN A 261 -3.66 17.51 14.30
C GLN A 261 -4.87 16.60 14.05
N ASP A 262 -5.85 16.69 14.95
CA ASP A 262 -7.16 16.09 14.72
C ASP A 262 -7.90 16.95 13.70
N ARG A 263 -8.23 16.38 12.54
CA ARG A 263 -8.99 17.01 11.47
C ARG A 263 -10.18 16.16 11.09
N GLU A 264 -11.30 16.80 10.87
CA GLU A 264 -12.49 16.13 10.34
C GLU A 264 -12.29 15.82 8.86
N SER A 265 -12.75 14.68 8.37
CA SER A 265 -12.39 14.20 7.04
C SER A 265 -13.38 13.38 6.31
N PRO A 266 -13.23 13.36 5.01
CA PRO A 266 -13.93 12.51 4.04
C PRO A 266 -13.05 11.70 3.05
N PRO A 267 -13.52 10.59 2.45
CA PRO A 267 -12.74 9.48 1.85
C PRO A 267 -12.61 9.30 0.33
N LEU A 268 -11.85 8.33 -0.19
CA LEU A 268 -12.02 7.45 -1.32
C LEU A 268 -10.97 6.64 -2.10
N PRO A 269 -11.25 5.79 -3.18
CA PRO A 269 -10.62 4.50 -3.49
C PRO A 269 -9.44 4.41 -4.45
N SER A 270 -8.90 3.31 -4.61
CA SER A 270 -8.48 2.16 -5.42
C SER A 270 -7.01 1.90 -5.60
N ASP A 271 -6.54 0.65 -5.72
CA ASP A 271 -5.73 0.10 -6.78
C ASP A 271 -5.22 -1.35 -6.64
N GLY A 272 -4.95 -2.06 -7.75
CA GLY A 272 -4.60 -3.48 -7.89
C GLY A 272 -3.10 -3.85 -8.04
N PHE A 273 -2.13 -3.03 -7.56
CA PHE A 273 -0.69 -3.21 -7.85
C PHE A 273 0.09 -4.18 -6.94
N ASN A 274 -0.42 -4.51 -5.76
CA ASN A 274 0.30 -5.37 -4.79
C ASN A 274 0.47 -6.83 -5.25
N THR A 275 -0.35 -7.30 -6.18
CA THR A 275 -0.29 -8.65 -6.74
C THR A 275 1.06 -8.97 -7.41
N ILE A 276 1.70 -7.97 -8.04
CA ILE A 276 2.92 -8.17 -8.82
C ILE A 276 4.13 -8.47 -7.93
N VAL A 277 4.25 -7.76 -6.81
CA VAL A 277 5.39 -7.94 -5.89
C VAL A 277 5.39 -9.35 -5.32
N SER A 278 4.24 -9.84 -4.87
CA SER A 278 4.11 -11.19 -4.31
C SER A 278 4.43 -12.28 -5.34
N VAL A 279 3.93 -12.13 -6.58
CA VAL A 279 4.21 -13.08 -7.68
C VAL A 279 5.67 -13.04 -8.11
N ALA A 280 6.30 -11.86 -8.18
CA ALA A 280 7.70 -11.71 -8.58
C ALA A 280 8.66 -12.38 -7.58
N ILE A 281 8.41 -12.26 -6.28
CA ILE A 281 9.23 -12.90 -5.24
C ILE A 281 9.09 -14.42 -5.31
N LEU A 282 7.87 -14.92 -5.44
CA LEU A 282 7.62 -16.35 -5.59
C LEU A 282 8.26 -16.91 -6.86
N PHE A 283 8.18 -16.20 -7.99
CA PHE A 283 8.83 -16.56 -9.24
C PHE A 283 10.37 -16.62 -9.09
N GLY A 284 10.96 -15.63 -8.45
CA GLY A 284 12.41 -15.58 -8.18
C GLY A 284 12.89 -16.77 -7.38
N LYS A 285 12.16 -17.14 -6.32
CA LYS A 285 12.50 -18.29 -5.47
C LYS A 285 12.32 -19.65 -6.17
N THR A 286 11.20 -19.84 -6.86
CA THR A 286 10.77 -21.17 -7.32
C THR A 286 11.23 -21.53 -8.72
N GLN A 287 11.39 -20.56 -9.62
CA GLN A 287 11.77 -20.83 -11.03
C GLN A 287 13.23 -20.49 -11.33
N LEU A 288 13.80 -19.51 -10.67
CA LEU A 288 15.16 -19.05 -10.91
C LEU A 288 16.15 -19.53 -9.85
N GLY A 289 15.67 -20.21 -8.79
CA GLY A 289 16.50 -20.76 -7.72
C GLY A 289 17.34 -19.70 -7.00
N LEU A 290 16.79 -18.49 -6.84
CA LEU A 290 17.49 -17.40 -6.17
C LEU A 290 17.76 -17.75 -4.71
N SER A 291 19.00 -17.54 -4.29
CA SER A 291 19.39 -17.69 -2.89
C SER A 291 18.74 -16.60 -2.02
N PRO A 292 18.57 -16.82 -0.70
CA PRO A 292 18.05 -15.78 0.21
C PRO A 292 18.77 -14.44 0.10
N HIS A 293 20.09 -14.45 -0.05
CA HIS A 293 20.89 -13.21 -0.27
C HIS A 293 20.48 -12.46 -1.53
N GLN A 294 20.23 -13.17 -2.62
CA GLN A 294 19.81 -12.55 -3.89
C GLN A 294 18.42 -11.94 -3.78
N LEU A 295 17.49 -12.59 -3.05
CA LEU A 295 16.18 -12.03 -2.75
C LEU A 295 16.29 -10.76 -1.89
N PHE A 296 17.21 -10.74 -0.92
CA PHE A 296 17.52 -9.55 -0.11
C PHE A 296 18.02 -8.37 -0.94
N ILE A 297 18.97 -8.63 -1.84
CA ILE A 297 19.50 -7.60 -2.74
C ILE A 297 18.39 -7.05 -3.64
N ALA A 298 17.53 -7.91 -4.19
CA ALA A 298 16.37 -7.48 -4.98
C ALA A 298 15.42 -6.61 -4.15
N ALA A 299 15.17 -6.99 -2.89
CA ALA A 299 14.33 -6.23 -1.96
C ALA A 299 14.90 -4.85 -1.59
N ILE A 300 16.22 -4.64 -1.68
CA ILE A 300 16.86 -3.33 -1.52
C ILE A 300 16.78 -2.54 -2.83
N ILE A 301 17.01 -3.18 -3.98
CA ILE A 301 17.04 -2.51 -5.28
C ILE A 301 15.67 -1.94 -5.63
N ILE A 302 14.59 -2.70 -5.44
CA ILE A 302 13.23 -2.29 -5.85
C ILE A 302 12.82 -0.97 -5.19
N PRO A 303 12.81 -0.80 -3.86
CA PRO A 303 12.40 0.47 -3.24
C PRO A 303 13.41 1.60 -3.47
N THR A 304 14.71 1.28 -3.65
CA THR A 304 15.70 2.28 -4.04
C THR A 304 15.42 2.84 -5.43
N CYS A 305 15.07 1.97 -6.38
CA CYS A 305 14.67 2.38 -7.72
C CYS A 305 13.31 3.05 -7.74
N ALA A 306 12.37 2.68 -6.85
CA ALA A 306 11.09 3.35 -6.69
C ALA A 306 11.28 4.81 -6.25
N PHE A 307 12.15 5.06 -5.26
CA PHE A 307 12.55 6.41 -4.86
C PHE A 307 13.06 7.24 -6.05
N ILE A 308 14.02 6.69 -6.81
CA ILE A 308 14.61 7.36 -7.98
C ILE A 308 13.53 7.60 -9.05
N GLY A 309 12.68 6.62 -9.30
CA GLY A 309 11.60 6.69 -10.27
C GLY A 309 10.58 7.78 -9.95
N VAL A 310 10.11 7.85 -8.70
CA VAL A 310 9.21 8.91 -8.23
C VAL A 310 9.84 10.27 -8.41
N TYR A 311 11.11 10.44 -8.01
CA TYR A 311 11.81 11.73 -8.14
C TYR A 311 11.93 12.17 -9.59
N ILE A 312 12.43 11.29 -10.48
CA ILE A 312 12.63 11.60 -11.90
C ILE A 312 11.30 11.87 -12.60
N LEU A 313 10.31 11.01 -12.41
CA LEU A 313 9.01 11.16 -13.08
C LEU A 313 8.23 12.37 -12.58
N SER A 314 8.37 12.73 -11.28
CA SER A 314 7.80 13.99 -10.77
C SER A 314 8.47 15.23 -11.39
N LYS A 315 9.79 15.19 -11.65
CA LYS A 315 10.49 16.27 -12.37
C LYS A 315 10.07 16.34 -13.84
N ILE A 316 9.89 15.20 -14.49
CA ILE A 316 9.37 15.14 -15.88
C ILE A 316 7.95 15.72 -15.92
N GLN A 317 7.08 15.36 -14.98
CA GLN A 317 5.74 15.92 -14.89
C GLN A 317 5.77 17.43 -14.78
N GLN A 318 6.58 17.99 -13.88
CA GLN A 318 6.71 19.43 -13.68
C GLN A 318 7.29 20.15 -14.91
N TYR A 319 8.31 19.55 -15.55
CA TYR A 319 8.97 20.16 -16.70
C TYR A 319 8.06 20.24 -17.93
N PHE A 320 7.25 19.19 -18.19
CA PHE A 320 6.35 19.12 -19.33
C PHE A 320 4.91 19.55 -19.02
N ASP A 321 4.63 19.99 -17.79
CA ASP A 321 3.28 20.37 -17.30
C ASP A 321 2.22 19.28 -17.59
N LEU A 322 2.56 18.03 -17.27
CA LEU A 322 1.70 16.89 -17.57
C LEU A 322 0.64 16.69 -16.48
N ARG A 323 -0.58 16.42 -16.92
CA ARG A 323 -1.69 16.11 -15.99
C ARG A 323 -1.45 14.77 -15.29
N THR A 324 -1.90 14.64 -14.05
CA THR A 324 -1.77 13.41 -13.25
C THR A 324 -2.31 12.18 -14.00
N LYS A 325 -3.47 12.28 -14.67
CA LYS A 325 -4.01 11.21 -15.53
C LYS A 325 -3.03 10.75 -16.61
N THR A 326 -2.37 11.70 -17.28
CA THR A 326 -1.37 11.39 -18.32
C THR A 326 -0.18 10.64 -17.73
N MET A 327 0.28 11.06 -16.56
CA MET A 327 1.38 10.37 -15.85
C MET A 327 1.01 8.93 -15.46
N ILE A 328 -0.24 8.69 -15.03
CA ILE A 328 -0.73 7.33 -14.74
C ILE A 328 -0.70 6.48 -16.02
N LEU A 329 -1.19 6.99 -17.14
CA LEU A 329 -1.18 6.26 -18.42
C LEU A 329 0.25 5.93 -18.87
N ILE A 330 1.19 6.86 -18.73
CA ILE A 330 2.61 6.64 -19.05
C ILE A 330 3.19 5.55 -18.14
N THR A 331 3.04 5.70 -16.82
CA THR A 331 3.63 4.77 -15.86
C THR A 331 2.99 3.38 -15.92
N ALA A 332 1.68 3.28 -16.13
CA ALA A 332 0.98 2.01 -16.34
C ALA A 332 1.42 1.32 -17.64
N SER A 333 1.61 2.09 -18.73
CA SER A 333 2.13 1.54 -19.99
C SER A 333 3.56 1.02 -19.84
N LEU A 334 4.42 1.75 -19.11
CA LEU A 334 5.76 1.26 -18.77
C LEU A 334 5.66 -0.06 -17.98
N HIS A 335 4.76 -0.14 -16.99
CA HIS A 335 4.56 -1.34 -16.17
C HIS A 335 4.09 -2.55 -17.00
N ALA A 336 3.22 -2.35 -17.98
CA ALA A 336 2.72 -3.39 -18.87
C ALA A 336 3.81 -3.99 -19.80
N LEU A 337 4.95 -3.33 -19.99
CA LEU A 337 6.10 -3.91 -20.72
C LEU A 337 6.73 -5.10 -19.99
N ILE A 338 6.53 -5.21 -18.67
CA ILE A 338 7.09 -6.29 -17.85
C ILE A 338 6.57 -7.67 -18.26
N PRO A 339 5.25 -7.93 -18.24
CA PRO A 339 4.74 -9.22 -18.69
C PRO A 339 4.99 -9.46 -20.19
N ILE A 340 5.02 -8.43 -21.02
CA ILE A 340 5.38 -8.56 -22.44
C ILE A 340 6.80 -9.11 -22.58
N TYR A 341 7.77 -8.55 -21.82
CA TYR A 341 9.14 -9.05 -21.81
C TYR A 341 9.22 -10.50 -21.30
N GLY A 342 8.46 -10.85 -20.25
CA GLY A 342 8.36 -12.22 -19.75
C GLY A 342 7.82 -13.22 -20.80
N LEU A 343 6.82 -12.80 -21.61
CA LEU A 343 6.24 -13.61 -22.68
C LEU A 343 7.21 -13.84 -23.85
N ILE A 344 8.09 -12.89 -24.15
CA ILE A 344 9.14 -13.06 -25.17
C ILE A 344 10.01 -14.29 -24.85
N GLY A 345 10.13 -14.64 -23.57
CA GLY A 345 10.85 -15.83 -23.12
C GLY A 345 10.30 -17.16 -23.65
N PHE A 346 9.08 -17.23 -24.19
CA PHE A 346 8.62 -18.46 -24.88
C PHE A 346 9.35 -18.71 -26.21
N VAL A 347 9.78 -17.64 -26.89
CA VAL A 347 10.34 -17.73 -28.25
C VAL A 347 11.83 -17.39 -28.27
N ALA A 348 12.29 -16.47 -27.41
CA ALA A 348 13.66 -15.96 -27.41
C ALA A 348 14.55 -16.63 -26.33
N PRO A 349 15.87 -16.56 -26.45
CA PRO A 349 16.81 -17.01 -25.40
C PRO A 349 16.85 -16.07 -24.19
N PHE A 350 16.16 -14.93 -24.24
CA PHE A 350 15.96 -13.94 -23.17
C PHE A 350 14.47 -13.86 -22.79
N GLY A 351 14.10 -13.07 -21.78
CA GLY A 351 12.73 -12.98 -21.27
C GLY A 351 12.61 -13.59 -19.86
N ILE A 352 13.42 -13.05 -18.92
CA ILE A 352 13.53 -13.51 -17.53
C ILE A 352 13.94 -14.99 -17.44
N LYS A 353 15.01 -15.34 -18.14
CA LYS A 353 15.65 -16.66 -18.13
C LYS A 353 17.00 -16.65 -17.43
N ASN A 354 17.68 -15.53 -17.43
CA ASN A 354 19.03 -15.39 -16.94
C ASN A 354 19.07 -14.53 -15.67
N LEU A 355 20.03 -14.78 -14.81
CA LEU A 355 20.17 -14.05 -13.54
C LEU A 355 20.35 -12.54 -13.72
N TRP A 356 21.05 -12.09 -14.76
CA TRP A 356 21.24 -10.65 -15.05
C TRP A 356 19.92 -9.96 -15.43
N GLU A 357 18.99 -10.67 -16.06
CA GLU A 357 17.67 -10.14 -16.41
C GLU A 357 16.83 -9.86 -15.16
N VAL A 358 17.01 -10.65 -14.09
CA VAL A 358 16.34 -10.44 -12.80
C VAL A 358 16.71 -9.08 -12.20
N TRP A 359 18.00 -8.73 -12.28
CA TRP A 359 18.48 -7.45 -11.77
C TRP A 359 17.98 -6.27 -12.59
N MET A 360 18.01 -6.39 -13.92
CA MET A 360 17.37 -5.39 -14.80
C MET A 360 15.89 -5.23 -14.50
N PHE A 361 15.20 -6.36 -14.29
CA PHE A 361 13.78 -6.38 -13.95
C PHE A 361 13.52 -5.69 -12.61
N ALA A 362 14.30 -5.98 -11.56
CA ALA A 362 14.16 -5.36 -10.24
C ALA A 362 14.33 -3.82 -10.31
N VAL A 363 15.30 -3.34 -11.08
CA VAL A 363 15.53 -1.90 -11.32
C VAL A 363 14.35 -1.28 -12.06
N TYR A 364 13.92 -1.87 -13.16
CA TYR A 364 12.83 -1.35 -13.99
C TYR A 364 11.49 -1.35 -13.26
N PHE A 365 11.18 -2.46 -12.59
CA PHE A 365 9.97 -2.63 -11.80
C PHE A 365 9.91 -1.59 -10.68
N GLY A 366 10.98 -1.48 -9.88
CA GLY A 366 11.06 -0.48 -8.83
C GLY A 366 10.86 0.94 -9.36
N PHE A 367 11.55 1.31 -10.44
CA PHE A 367 11.45 2.64 -11.04
C PHE A 367 10.01 3.04 -11.42
N SER A 368 9.22 2.11 -11.95
CA SER A 368 7.84 2.38 -12.36
C SER A 368 6.83 2.27 -11.21
N LEU A 369 7.06 1.39 -10.22
CA LEU A 369 6.15 1.08 -9.14
C LEU A 369 5.86 2.28 -8.23
N GLY A 370 6.89 2.95 -7.73
CA GLY A 370 6.70 4.07 -6.79
C GLY A 370 5.91 5.22 -7.41
N ALA A 371 6.17 5.52 -8.67
CA ALA A 371 5.50 6.61 -9.38
C ALA A 371 4.02 6.31 -9.63
N ILE A 372 3.69 5.10 -10.09
CA ILE A 372 2.30 4.75 -10.35
C ILE A 372 1.47 4.78 -9.07
N GLN A 373 1.98 4.26 -7.96
CA GLN A 373 1.31 4.34 -6.66
C GLN A 373 1.07 5.80 -6.22
N SER A 374 2.07 6.68 -6.41
CA SER A 374 1.92 8.09 -6.07
C SER A 374 0.80 8.75 -6.88
N TYR A 375 0.82 8.60 -8.20
CA TYR A 375 -0.13 9.25 -9.08
C TYR A 375 -1.55 8.72 -8.95
N CYS A 376 -1.74 7.41 -8.73
CA CYS A 376 -3.05 6.83 -8.50
C CYS A 376 -3.70 7.40 -7.24
N ARG A 377 -2.96 7.50 -6.14
CA ARG A 377 -3.46 8.11 -4.88
C ARG A 377 -3.90 9.56 -5.08
N VAL A 378 -3.15 10.33 -5.85
CA VAL A 378 -3.45 11.74 -6.12
C VAL A 378 -4.66 11.90 -7.02
N LEU A 379 -4.70 11.19 -8.16
CA LEU A 379 -5.83 11.26 -9.08
C LEU A 379 -7.12 10.93 -8.35
N PHE A 380 -7.05 9.88 -7.57
CA PHE A 380 -8.20 9.41 -6.86
C PHE A 380 -8.62 10.39 -5.73
N GLY A 381 -7.68 10.88 -4.90
CA GLY A 381 -7.95 11.93 -3.93
C GLY A 381 -8.55 13.20 -4.54
N SER A 382 -8.31 13.45 -5.83
CA SER A 382 -8.83 14.64 -6.52
C SER A 382 -10.31 14.57 -6.92
N ILE A 383 -10.87 13.35 -7.01
CA ILE A 383 -12.29 13.13 -7.39
C ILE A 383 -13.18 12.76 -6.20
N VAL A 384 -12.68 12.97 -5.00
CA VAL A 384 -13.34 12.62 -3.74
C VAL A 384 -14.30 13.68 -3.27
N PRO A 385 -15.60 13.35 -2.96
CA PRO A 385 -16.51 14.26 -2.29
C PRO A 385 -15.97 14.65 -0.91
N ARG A 386 -16.09 15.86 -0.49
CA ARG A 386 -15.76 16.31 0.87
C ARG A 386 -16.80 15.76 1.86
N GLY A 387 -16.38 15.24 3.01
CA GLY A 387 -17.28 14.63 4.00
C GLY A 387 -17.27 13.10 3.98
N HIS A 388 -16.58 12.42 3.05
CA HIS A 388 -16.56 10.98 2.85
C HIS A 388 -15.16 10.36 2.55
N GLU A 389 -14.00 10.94 2.96
CA GLU A 389 -12.65 10.48 2.56
C GLU A 389 -12.26 9.09 3.10
N ASN A 390 -12.52 8.75 4.38
CA ASN A 390 -12.11 7.45 4.91
C ASN A 390 -12.96 6.28 4.36
N GLU A 391 -14.28 6.45 4.23
CA GLU A 391 -15.17 5.44 3.68
C GLU A 391 -14.69 4.95 2.32
N LEU A 392 -14.33 5.86 1.44
CA LEU A 392 -13.96 5.52 0.09
C LEU A 392 -12.45 5.20 -0.05
N PHE A 393 -11.51 5.76 0.75
CA PHE A 393 -10.16 5.20 0.85
C PHE A 393 -10.18 3.79 1.45
N SER A 394 -11.16 3.45 2.28
CA SER A 394 -11.38 2.06 2.67
C SER A 394 -11.75 1.18 1.47
N LEU A 395 -12.61 1.68 0.56
CA LEU A 395 -12.88 1.00 -0.71
C LEU A 395 -11.63 0.94 -1.61
N TYR A 396 -10.78 1.98 -1.61
CA TYR A 396 -9.50 2.00 -2.32
C TYR A 396 -8.63 0.84 -1.88
N GLU A 397 -8.36 0.73 -0.60
CA GLU A 397 -7.56 -0.35 -0.06
C GLU A 397 -8.25 -1.72 -0.19
N ILE A 398 -9.59 -1.78 -0.20
CA ILE A 398 -10.33 -3.01 -0.50
C ILE A 398 -10.11 -3.45 -1.95
N THR A 399 -10.11 -2.53 -2.89
CA THR A 399 -9.86 -2.89 -4.30
C THR A 399 -8.38 -3.15 -4.55
N ASP A 400 -7.47 -2.37 -3.94
CA ASP A 400 -6.02 -2.57 -4.01
C ASP A 400 -5.62 -3.93 -3.41
N LYS A 401 -5.96 -4.17 -2.15
CA LYS A 401 -5.63 -5.42 -1.47
C LYS A 401 -6.62 -6.54 -1.74
N GLY A 402 -7.88 -6.22 -2.00
CA GLY A 402 -8.89 -7.19 -2.38
C GLY A 402 -8.61 -7.90 -3.71
N SER A 403 -7.88 -7.29 -4.63
CA SER A 403 -7.39 -7.94 -5.84
C SER A 403 -6.04 -8.67 -5.65
N SER A 404 -5.30 -8.36 -4.60
CA SER A 404 -3.97 -8.92 -4.34
C SER A 404 -3.98 -10.44 -4.07
N TRP A 405 -5.09 -11.00 -3.58
CA TRP A 405 -5.23 -12.45 -3.40
C TRP A 405 -5.48 -13.19 -4.72
N LEU A 406 -6.09 -12.51 -5.71
CA LEU A 406 -6.45 -13.11 -6.99
C LEU A 406 -5.20 -13.48 -7.80
N GLY A 407 -4.18 -12.63 -7.77
CA GLY A 407 -2.93 -12.85 -8.49
C GLY A 407 -2.21 -14.13 -8.08
N PRO A 408 -1.84 -14.30 -6.79
CA PRO A 408 -1.23 -15.53 -6.31
C PRO A 408 -2.09 -16.77 -6.51
N LEU A 409 -3.43 -16.66 -6.33
CA LEU A 409 -4.35 -17.77 -6.56
C LEU A 409 -4.33 -18.23 -8.02
N VAL A 410 -4.55 -17.31 -8.97
CA VAL A 410 -4.58 -17.65 -10.41
C VAL A 410 -3.21 -18.13 -10.87
N THR A 411 -2.12 -17.53 -10.38
CA THR A 411 -0.75 -17.96 -10.69
C THR A 411 -0.47 -19.37 -10.13
N GLY A 412 -0.97 -19.68 -8.92
CA GLY A 412 -0.89 -21.01 -8.33
C GLY A 412 -1.62 -22.05 -9.18
N LEU A 413 -2.88 -21.78 -9.57
CA LEU A 413 -3.68 -22.66 -10.43
C LEU A 413 -3.03 -22.87 -11.81
N ILE A 414 -2.46 -21.83 -12.40
CA ILE A 414 -1.72 -21.93 -13.67
C ILE A 414 -0.49 -22.81 -13.50
N ARG A 415 0.25 -22.65 -12.42
CA ARG A 415 1.42 -23.48 -12.13
C ARG A 415 1.05 -24.95 -11.93
N ASP A 416 0.00 -25.22 -11.17
CA ASP A 416 -0.46 -26.58 -10.89
C ASP A 416 -0.92 -27.30 -12.17
N SER A 417 -1.50 -26.56 -13.12
CA SER A 417 -2.01 -27.10 -14.39
C SER A 417 -0.95 -27.19 -15.49
N THR A 418 0.01 -26.25 -15.54
CA THR A 418 0.98 -26.14 -16.65
C THR A 418 2.41 -26.52 -16.27
N HIS A 419 2.70 -26.60 -14.97
CA HIS A 419 4.04 -26.79 -14.39
C HIS A 419 5.07 -25.71 -14.80
N ASP A 420 4.61 -24.61 -15.44
CA ASP A 420 5.44 -23.46 -15.82
C ASP A 420 4.77 -22.14 -15.47
N LEU A 421 5.39 -21.38 -14.56
CA LEU A 421 4.92 -20.06 -14.13
C LEU A 421 4.93 -18.99 -15.24
N ARG A 422 5.59 -19.22 -16.37
CA ARG A 422 5.62 -18.25 -17.49
C ARG A 422 4.25 -18.02 -18.08
N TYR A 423 3.36 -18.98 -18.05
CA TYR A 423 1.97 -18.81 -18.49
C TYR A 423 1.23 -17.75 -17.66
N SER A 424 1.68 -17.48 -16.44
CA SER A 424 1.12 -16.41 -15.60
C SER A 424 1.34 -15.00 -16.19
N TYR A 425 2.35 -14.81 -17.05
CA TYR A 425 2.55 -13.52 -17.71
C TYR A 425 1.40 -13.14 -18.65
N TRP A 426 0.65 -14.10 -19.22
CA TRP A 426 -0.58 -13.80 -19.96
C TRP A 426 -1.64 -13.18 -19.07
N PHE A 427 -1.84 -13.77 -17.89
CA PHE A 427 -2.78 -13.23 -16.90
C PHE A 427 -2.33 -11.83 -16.44
N LEU A 428 -1.06 -11.66 -16.11
CA LEU A 428 -0.51 -10.35 -15.69
C LEU A 428 -0.63 -9.30 -16.80
N LEU A 429 -0.43 -9.68 -18.07
CA LEU A 429 -0.58 -8.77 -19.20
C LEU A 429 -2.01 -8.23 -19.31
N VAL A 430 -3.00 -9.10 -19.19
CA VAL A 430 -4.41 -8.70 -19.23
C VAL A 430 -4.74 -7.79 -18.04
N MET A 431 -4.31 -8.18 -16.84
CA MET A 431 -4.57 -7.41 -15.61
C MET A 431 -3.93 -6.02 -15.62
N MET A 432 -2.82 -5.83 -16.35
CA MET A 432 -2.16 -4.53 -16.45
C MET A 432 -2.65 -3.68 -17.62
N THR A 433 -3.06 -4.30 -18.73
CA THR A 433 -3.48 -3.55 -19.91
C THR A 433 -4.92 -3.07 -19.83
N VAL A 434 -5.83 -3.88 -19.25
CA VAL A 434 -7.25 -3.51 -19.11
C VAL A 434 -7.45 -2.20 -18.33
N PRO A 435 -6.78 -1.97 -17.18
CA PRO A 435 -6.88 -0.70 -16.46
C PRO A 435 -6.43 0.51 -17.28
N ILE A 436 -5.44 0.38 -18.17
CA ILE A 436 -4.97 1.48 -19.03
C ILE A 436 -6.12 1.98 -19.90
N PHE A 437 -6.87 1.07 -20.52
CA PHE A 437 -8.03 1.43 -21.34
C PHE A 437 -9.15 2.05 -20.51
N ILE A 438 -9.42 1.52 -19.33
CA ILE A 438 -10.42 2.08 -18.40
C ILE A 438 -10.03 3.51 -18.00
N ILE A 439 -8.79 3.73 -17.54
CA ILE A 439 -8.29 5.04 -17.13
C ILE A 439 -8.33 6.03 -18.31
N TYR A 440 -8.05 5.57 -19.51
CA TYR A 440 -8.12 6.42 -20.70
C TYR A 440 -9.53 7.00 -20.93
N THR A 441 -10.59 6.24 -20.63
CA THR A 441 -11.99 6.67 -20.81
C THR A 441 -12.53 7.54 -19.67
N ILE A 442 -11.89 7.55 -18.50
CA ILE A 442 -12.36 8.32 -17.34
C ILE A 442 -12.24 9.83 -17.59
N ASP A 443 -13.33 10.55 -17.43
CA ASP A 443 -13.34 12.03 -17.38
C ASP A 443 -13.14 12.52 -15.94
N VAL A 444 -11.91 12.89 -15.62
CA VAL A 444 -11.51 13.35 -14.28
C VAL A 444 -12.22 14.65 -13.91
N GLN A 445 -12.43 15.57 -14.88
CA GLN A 445 -13.09 16.85 -14.58
C GLN A 445 -14.55 16.62 -14.19
N ARG A 446 -15.25 15.74 -14.93
CA ARG A 446 -16.61 15.35 -14.58
C ARG A 446 -16.67 14.70 -13.20
N GLY A 447 -15.69 13.85 -12.85
CA GLY A 447 -15.61 13.26 -11.51
C GLY A 447 -15.47 14.30 -10.39
N LYS A 448 -14.65 15.33 -10.59
CA LYS A 448 -14.52 16.48 -9.66
C LYS A 448 -15.85 17.25 -9.52
N ASP A 449 -16.49 17.55 -10.65
CA ASP A 449 -17.76 18.29 -10.67
C ASP A 449 -18.89 17.48 -10.00
N ASP A 450 -18.93 16.17 -10.21
CA ASP A 450 -19.91 15.26 -9.59
C ASP A 450 -19.70 15.18 -8.07
N ALA A 451 -18.44 15.14 -7.61
CA ALA A 451 -18.08 15.16 -6.19
C ALA A 451 -18.53 16.47 -5.49
N GLU A 452 -18.29 17.62 -6.12
CA GLU A 452 -18.76 18.92 -5.60
C GLU A 452 -20.28 19.00 -5.57
N ASN A 453 -20.96 18.50 -6.61
CA ASN A 453 -22.42 18.46 -6.67
C ASN A 453 -23.02 17.53 -5.60
N PHE A 454 -22.35 16.42 -5.28
CA PHE A 454 -22.78 15.51 -4.22
C PHE A 454 -22.76 16.21 -2.87
N VAL A 455 -21.66 16.84 -2.51
CA VAL A 455 -21.51 17.59 -1.27
C VAL A 455 -22.57 18.70 -1.15
N ARG A 456 -22.79 19.44 -2.25
CA ARG A 456 -23.81 20.50 -2.26
C ARG A 456 -25.21 19.95 -1.97
N LYS A 457 -25.60 18.83 -2.60
CA LYS A 457 -26.91 18.20 -2.35
C LYS A 457 -27.06 17.74 -0.91
N GLU A 458 -26.02 17.17 -0.34
CA GLU A 458 -26.03 16.71 1.05
C GLU A 458 -26.23 17.88 2.02
N TYR A 459 -25.57 19.02 1.80
CA TYR A 459 -25.81 20.23 2.58
C TYR A 459 -27.23 20.77 2.43
N GLU A 460 -27.80 20.78 1.23
CA GLU A 460 -29.18 21.20 0.99
C GLU A 460 -30.18 20.33 1.77
N ILE A 461 -29.96 19.02 1.80
CA ILE A 461 -30.79 18.06 2.56
C ILE A 461 -30.68 18.32 4.07
N LEU A 462 -29.47 18.54 4.57
CA LEU A 462 -29.22 18.82 5.99
C LEU A 462 -29.86 20.16 6.43
N GLU A 463 -29.83 21.19 5.59
CA GLU A 463 -30.46 22.46 5.85
C GLU A 463 -32.00 22.36 5.86
N GLN A 464 -32.56 21.62 4.91
CA GLN A 464 -34.01 21.30 4.90
C GLN A 464 -34.43 20.54 6.15
N LYS A 465 -33.67 19.59 6.62
CA LYS A 465 -33.93 18.83 7.87
C LYS A 465 -33.85 19.76 9.10
N LYS A 466 -32.91 20.72 9.15
CA LYS A 466 -32.81 21.71 10.25
C LYS A 466 -34.00 22.68 10.26
N ILE A 467 -34.52 23.05 9.09
CA ILE A 467 -35.66 23.95 8.98
C ILE A 467 -36.97 23.23 9.34
N SER A 468 -37.06 21.92 9.05
CA SER A 468 -38.26 21.11 9.33
C SER A 468 -38.28 20.48 10.73
N ALA A 469 -37.22 20.60 11.52
CA ALA A 469 -37.19 20.14 12.89
C ALA A 469 -38.07 21.02 13.78
N PRO A 470 -38.96 20.46 14.63
CA PRO A 470 -39.79 21.23 15.55
C PRO A 470 -38.90 22.07 16.49
N LYS A 471 -39.28 23.34 16.72
CA LYS A 471 -38.52 24.28 17.58
C LYS A 471 -38.50 23.91 19.07
N ASP A 472 -39.11 22.79 19.46
CA ASP A 472 -39.34 22.40 20.85
C ASP A 472 -38.23 21.53 21.45
N ILE A 473 -37.09 21.33 20.73
CA ILE A 473 -35.94 20.51 21.21
C ILE A 473 -34.70 21.39 21.48
N ILE A 474 -34.82 22.71 21.39
CA ILE A 474 -33.72 23.62 21.75
C ILE A 474 -34.19 24.52 22.90
N ALA A 475 -34.38 23.93 24.07
CA ALA A 475 -34.49 24.62 25.35
C ALA A 475 -33.67 23.83 26.39
#